data_ac2ff77c6564d6f03411aec830f941c8
#
_entry.id   ac2ff77c6564d6f03411aec830f941c8
#
_cell.length_a   1.000
_cell.length_b   1.000
_cell.length_c   1.000
_cell.angle_alpha   90.00
_cell.angle_beta   90.00
_cell.angle_gamma   90.00
#
_symmetry.space_group_name_H-M   'P 1'
#
loop_
_entity.id
_entity.type
_entity.pdbx_description
1 polymer ?
#
loop_
_entity_poly.entity_id
_entity_poly.type
_entity_poly.pdbx_seq_one_letter_code
_entity_poly.pdbx_strand_id
1 'polypeptide(L)'
;MKKLTALTIILLCLIINTQSQEVGYKTIDVGGEFQWYPKGYIGALHLAYNFPVHHSFQVRVGYNKSNWKEKGLHENEEGGGPGFGLGYRYYFLVRPHGFFLGARADLWRLSIDWKQGINTGTSKVWAIQPTAEMGYMMLINDLFFISPSLAAGVQSNIKTEGQLVGDGFIILPGLSMGWKF
;
A
#
# COMPACT_ATOMS: atom_id res chain seq x y z
N MET A 1 8.78 -26.54 -10.46
CA MET A 1 9.40 -25.32 -11.03
C MET A 1 9.04 -24.05 -10.22
N LYS A 2 7.78 -23.79 -9.82
CA LYS A 2 7.40 -22.55 -9.09
C LYS A 2 8.07 -22.37 -7.70
N LYS A 3 8.40 -23.44 -6.99
CA LYS A 3 9.09 -23.37 -5.68
C LYS A 3 10.58 -23.03 -5.81
N LEU A 4 11.22 -23.38 -6.93
CA LEU A 4 12.62 -23.09 -7.19
C LEU A 4 12.83 -21.60 -7.51
N THR A 5 11.91 -20.99 -8.25
CA THR A 5 11.96 -19.56 -8.59
C THR A 5 11.82 -18.66 -7.35
N ALA A 6 10.94 -19.02 -6.41
CA ALA A 6 10.79 -18.26 -5.16
C ALA A 6 12.05 -18.33 -4.29
N LEU A 7 12.69 -19.50 -4.21
CA LEU A 7 13.94 -19.69 -3.47
C LEU A 7 15.10 -18.89 -4.10
N THR A 8 15.15 -18.82 -5.43
CA THR A 8 16.18 -18.07 -6.16
C THR A 8 16.05 -16.56 -5.94
N ILE A 9 14.82 -16.03 -5.87
CA ILE A 9 14.56 -14.61 -5.58
C ILE A 9 14.98 -14.27 -4.15
N ILE A 10 14.66 -15.13 -3.18
CA ILE A 10 15.07 -14.94 -1.79
C ILE A 10 16.60 -15.01 -1.65
N LEU A 11 17.26 -15.93 -2.34
CA LEU A 11 18.72 -16.06 -2.35
C LEU A 11 19.40 -14.86 -3.03
N LEU A 12 18.82 -14.33 -4.11
CA LEU A 12 19.32 -13.12 -4.77
C LEU A 12 19.23 -11.89 -3.85
N CYS A 13 18.16 -11.74 -3.09
CA CYS A 13 18.01 -10.69 -2.08
C CYS A 13 19.04 -10.81 -0.94
N LEU A 14 19.50 -12.03 -0.60
CA LEU A 14 20.51 -12.25 0.43
C LEU A 14 21.95 -11.98 -0.07
N ILE A 15 22.23 -12.16 -1.37
CA ILE A 15 23.56 -11.96 -1.96
C ILE A 15 23.88 -10.46 -2.13
N ILE A 16 22.89 -9.60 -2.28
CA ILE A 16 23.06 -8.13 -2.41
C ILE A 16 23.64 -7.51 -1.11
N ASN A 17 23.58 -8.21 0.02
CA ASN A 17 23.98 -7.69 1.33
C ASN A 17 25.49 -7.81 1.69
N THR A 18 26.35 -8.32 0.82
CA THR A 18 27.74 -8.62 1.23
C THR A 18 28.79 -7.59 0.83
N GLN A 19 28.42 -6.43 0.28
CA GLN A 19 29.40 -5.43 -0.20
C GLN A 19 29.28 -4.00 0.32
N SER A 20 28.75 -3.77 1.52
CA SER A 20 28.76 -2.41 2.06
C SER A 20 29.21 -2.39 3.50
N GLN A 21 30.53 -2.44 3.71
CA GLN A 21 31.19 -2.12 4.99
C GLN A 21 31.75 -0.69 5.03
N GLU A 22 31.21 0.23 4.29
CA GLU A 22 31.28 1.65 4.68
C GLU A 22 30.04 1.94 5.50
N VAL A 23 30.09 2.94 6.42
CA VAL A 23 28.91 3.42 7.19
C VAL A 23 27.89 3.90 6.18
N GLY A 24 27.38 2.94 5.43
CA GLY A 24 26.65 3.07 4.19
C GLY A 24 25.23 3.51 4.47
N TYR A 25 24.85 4.55 3.81
CA TYR A 25 23.47 4.99 3.66
C TYR A 25 22.64 3.82 3.11
N LYS A 26 21.67 3.35 3.91
CA LYS A 26 20.76 2.28 3.49
C LYS A 26 19.75 2.78 2.49
N THR A 27 19.81 2.23 1.30
CA THR A 27 19.06 2.72 0.14
C THR A 27 17.75 1.99 -0.12
N ILE A 28 17.58 0.80 0.44
CA ILE A 28 16.41 -0.04 0.17
C ILE A 28 15.67 -0.34 1.46
N ASP A 29 14.36 -0.11 1.46
CA ASP A 29 13.44 -0.55 2.50
C ASP A 29 12.55 -1.67 1.96
N VAL A 30 12.42 -2.73 2.74
CA VAL A 30 11.48 -3.83 2.47
C VAL A 30 10.57 -4.00 3.67
N GLY A 31 9.27 -3.97 3.46
CA GLY A 31 8.34 -4.05 4.58
C GLY A 31 6.94 -4.46 4.23
N GLY A 32 6.15 -4.63 5.28
CA GLY A 32 4.71 -4.80 5.21
C GLY A 32 4.00 -3.53 5.66
N GLU A 33 2.83 -3.31 5.11
CA GLU A 33 1.96 -2.19 5.44
C GLU A 33 0.54 -2.70 5.67
N PHE A 34 -0.09 -2.21 6.72
CA PHE A 34 -1.50 -2.42 7.00
C PHE A 34 -2.18 -1.06 7.15
N GLN A 35 -3.27 -0.86 6.41
CA GLN A 35 -4.12 0.33 6.48
C GLN A 35 -5.55 -0.10 6.71
N TRP A 36 -6.29 0.63 7.52
CA TRP A 36 -7.73 0.42 7.66
C TRP A 36 -8.49 1.72 7.40
N TYR A 37 -9.74 1.58 7.05
CA TYR A 37 -10.65 2.69 6.81
C TYR A 37 -12.08 2.23 7.12
N PRO A 38 -13.04 3.15 7.32
CA PRO A 38 -14.41 2.77 7.69
C PRO A 38 -15.13 1.82 6.73
N LYS A 39 -14.56 1.61 5.57
CA LYS A 39 -15.08 0.78 4.49
C LYS A 39 -14.22 -0.46 4.17
N GLY A 40 -13.25 -0.79 5.03
CA GLY A 40 -12.40 -1.96 4.83
C GLY A 40 -10.97 -1.83 5.34
N TYR A 41 -10.07 -2.63 4.76
CA TYR A 41 -8.64 -2.60 5.07
C TYR A 41 -7.79 -2.96 3.85
N ILE A 42 -6.53 -2.54 3.88
CA ILE A 42 -5.53 -2.85 2.86
C ILE A 42 -4.33 -3.46 3.56
N GLY A 43 -3.90 -4.64 3.09
CA GLY A 43 -2.62 -5.25 3.46
C GLY A 43 -1.70 -5.26 2.25
N ALA A 44 -0.46 -4.79 2.40
CA ALA A 44 0.48 -4.70 1.30
C ALA A 44 1.92 -5.03 1.73
N LEU A 45 2.71 -5.50 0.78
CA LEU A 45 4.17 -5.51 0.86
C LEU A 45 4.70 -4.35 0.03
N HIS A 46 5.76 -3.70 0.50
CA HIS A 46 6.37 -2.60 -0.22
C HIS A 46 7.88 -2.74 -0.29
N LEU A 47 8.42 -2.20 -1.36
CA LEU A 47 9.83 -1.96 -1.59
C LEU A 47 10.00 -0.46 -1.83
N ALA A 48 10.93 0.18 -1.11
CA ALA A 48 11.24 1.59 -1.33
C ALA A 48 12.72 1.76 -1.64
N TYR A 49 13.01 2.67 -2.56
CA TYR A 49 14.34 3.15 -2.84
C TYR A 49 14.51 4.55 -2.24
N ASN A 50 15.46 4.67 -1.34
CA ASN A 50 15.78 5.90 -0.64
C ASN A 50 16.96 6.60 -1.32
N PHE A 51 16.77 7.85 -1.70
CA PHE A 51 17.86 8.69 -2.19
C PHE A 51 18.68 9.24 -1.02
N PRO A 52 19.94 9.66 -1.25
CA PRO A 52 20.80 10.21 -0.20
C PRO A 52 20.23 11.40 0.55
N VAL A 53 19.27 12.10 -0.02
CA VAL A 53 18.66 13.31 0.55
C VAL A 53 17.14 13.25 0.43
N HIS A 54 16.45 13.37 1.52
CA HIS A 54 15.01 13.64 1.67
C HIS A 54 14.00 12.78 0.87
N HIS A 55 14.39 12.13 -0.21
CA HIS A 55 13.47 11.54 -1.18
C HIS A 55 13.42 10.02 -1.09
N SER A 56 12.23 9.44 -1.24
CA SER A 56 12.05 8.00 -1.35
C SER A 56 10.94 7.71 -2.36
N PHE A 57 11.19 6.74 -3.24
CA PHE A 57 10.18 6.16 -4.12
C PHE A 57 9.85 4.75 -3.66
N GLN A 58 8.56 4.43 -3.65
CA GLN A 58 8.13 3.08 -3.25
C GLN A 58 7.21 2.46 -4.29
N VAL A 59 7.32 1.15 -4.42
CA VAL A 59 6.37 0.30 -5.09
C VAL A 59 5.74 -0.62 -4.07
N ARG A 60 4.46 -0.93 -4.23
CA ARG A 60 3.78 -1.86 -3.35
C ARG A 60 2.83 -2.78 -4.12
N VAL A 61 2.63 -3.97 -3.57
CA VAL A 61 1.62 -4.93 -4.02
C VAL A 61 0.82 -5.38 -2.82
N GLY A 62 -0.47 -5.56 -2.99
CA GLY A 62 -1.31 -5.88 -1.84
C GLY A 62 -2.70 -6.33 -2.20
N TYR A 63 -3.53 -6.39 -1.17
CA TYR A 63 -4.93 -6.76 -1.25
C TYR A 63 -5.78 -5.72 -0.53
N ASN A 64 -6.79 -5.21 -1.21
CA ASN A 64 -7.78 -4.29 -0.66
C ASN A 64 -9.07 -5.07 -0.39
N LYS A 65 -9.47 -5.18 0.87
CA LYS A 65 -10.76 -5.72 1.30
C LYS A 65 -11.72 -4.56 1.54
N SER A 66 -12.84 -4.56 0.83
CA SER A 66 -13.85 -3.50 0.83
C SER A 66 -15.13 -3.98 1.48
N ASN A 67 -15.76 -3.13 2.29
CA ASN A 67 -17.04 -3.39 2.92
C ASN A 67 -17.80 -2.06 3.10
N TRP A 68 -18.73 -1.79 2.20
CA TRP A 68 -19.47 -0.53 2.12
C TRP A 68 -20.91 -0.68 2.62
N LYS A 69 -21.14 -1.43 3.69
CA LYS A 69 -22.47 -1.56 4.30
C LYS A 69 -23.10 -0.18 4.50
N GLU A 70 -24.29 0.04 3.94
CA GLU A 70 -25.09 1.27 4.07
C GLU A 70 -24.39 2.57 3.61
N LYS A 71 -23.19 2.46 3.02
CA LYS A 71 -22.36 3.60 2.58
C LYS A 71 -22.02 3.55 1.09
N GLY A 72 -22.40 2.49 0.39
CA GLY A 72 -22.27 2.31 -1.04
C GLY A 72 -23.51 2.76 -1.80
N LEU A 73 -23.61 2.35 -3.06
CA LEU A 73 -24.81 2.56 -3.89
C LEU A 73 -25.90 1.53 -3.57
N HIS A 74 -25.53 0.39 -2.99
CA HIS A 74 -26.43 -0.67 -2.58
C HIS A 74 -26.45 -0.81 -1.05
N GLU A 75 -27.48 -1.48 -0.51
CA GLU A 75 -27.62 -1.73 0.94
C GLU A 75 -26.42 -2.48 1.53
N ASN A 76 -25.82 -3.35 0.75
CA ASN A 76 -24.58 -4.04 1.12
C ASN A 76 -23.67 -4.22 -0.09
N GLU A 77 -22.42 -3.82 0.06
CA GLU A 77 -21.37 -4.02 -0.94
C GLU A 77 -20.14 -4.55 -0.21
N GLU A 78 -19.76 -5.78 -0.50
CA GLU A 78 -18.60 -6.42 0.13
C GLU A 78 -17.75 -7.13 -0.90
N GLY A 79 -16.43 -7.01 -0.77
CA GLY A 79 -15.55 -7.71 -1.68
C GLY A 79 -14.10 -7.33 -1.47
N GLY A 80 -13.33 -7.42 -2.53
CA GLY A 80 -11.93 -7.04 -2.49
C GLY A 80 -11.16 -7.56 -3.69
N GLY A 81 -9.86 -7.28 -3.68
CA GLY A 81 -9.01 -7.76 -4.75
C GLY A 81 -7.57 -7.28 -4.65
N PRO A 82 -6.70 -7.87 -5.46
CA PRO A 82 -5.30 -7.50 -5.53
C PRO A 82 -5.10 -6.17 -6.25
N GLY A 83 -3.96 -5.56 -5.98
CA GLY A 83 -3.54 -4.35 -6.66
C GLY A 83 -2.08 -4.04 -6.43
N PHE A 84 -1.66 -2.97 -7.07
CA PHE A 84 -0.32 -2.43 -6.91
C PHE A 84 -0.38 -0.90 -6.80
N GLY A 85 0.67 -0.31 -6.25
CA GLY A 85 0.76 1.13 -6.09
C GLY A 85 2.17 1.65 -6.26
N LEU A 86 2.24 2.93 -6.60
CA LEU A 86 3.46 3.72 -6.66
C LEU A 86 3.33 4.88 -5.69
N GLY A 87 4.40 5.15 -4.95
CA GLY A 87 4.42 6.21 -3.97
C GLY A 87 5.72 7.00 -3.99
N TYR A 88 5.62 8.21 -3.49
CA TYR A 88 6.74 9.10 -3.27
C TYR A 88 6.61 9.70 -1.87
N ARG A 89 7.74 9.78 -1.13
CA ARG A 89 7.85 10.40 0.18
C ARG A 89 8.97 11.42 0.21
N TYR A 90 8.70 12.54 0.83
CA TYR A 90 9.68 13.54 1.19
C TYR A 90 9.87 13.54 2.70
N TYR A 91 11.08 13.26 3.15
CA TYR A 91 11.47 13.28 4.56
C TYR A 91 12.08 14.63 4.92
N PHE A 92 11.73 15.16 6.08
CA PHE A 92 12.25 16.46 6.52
C PHE A 92 13.70 16.37 7.05
N LEU A 93 14.13 15.19 7.44
CA LEU A 93 15.51 14.90 7.79
C LEU A 93 16.29 14.44 6.56
N VAL A 94 17.61 14.71 6.55
CA VAL A 94 18.50 14.40 5.41
C VAL A 94 18.49 12.90 5.05
N ARG A 95 18.41 12.02 6.05
CA ARG A 95 18.23 10.58 5.82
C ARG A 95 16.75 10.23 5.90
N PRO A 96 16.21 9.32 5.06
CA PRO A 96 14.81 8.89 5.10
C PRO A 96 14.44 8.23 6.42
N HIS A 97 14.11 9.02 7.40
CA HIS A 97 13.49 8.71 8.69
C HIS A 97 12.84 9.97 9.26
N GLY A 98 12.14 9.84 10.38
CA GLY A 98 11.43 10.95 11.00
C GLY A 98 10.14 11.30 10.25
N PHE A 99 9.73 12.54 10.34
CA PHE A 99 8.49 13.01 9.71
C PHE A 99 8.62 13.07 8.19
N PHE A 100 7.58 12.65 7.50
CA PHE A 100 7.49 12.71 6.05
C PHE A 100 6.10 13.16 5.57
N LEU A 101 6.09 13.72 4.36
CA LEU A 101 4.91 13.91 3.53
C LEU A 101 5.07 13.07 2.26
N GLY A 102 3.97 12.59 1.71
CA GLY A 102 4.01 11.75 0.51
C GLY A 102 2.75 11.85 -0.32
N ALA A 103 2.86 11.28 -1.51
CA ALA A 103 1.75 11.05 -2.40
C ALA A 103 1.84 9.63 -2.96
N ARG A 104 0.70 9.01 -3.18
CA ARG A 104 0.62 7.64 -3.68
C ARG A 104 -0.56 7.48 -4.62
N ALA A 105 -0.41 6.61 -5.60
CA ALA A 105 -1.48 6.15 -6.47
C ALA A 105 -1.49 4.63 -6.49
N ASP A 106 -2.63 4.04 -6.14
CA ASP A 106 -2.86 2.61 -6.15
C ASP A 106 -3.88 2.25 -7.23
N LEU A 107 -3.69 1.10 -7.85
CA LEU A 107 -4.62 0.52 -8.81
C LEU A 107 -5.06 -0.86 -8.29
N TRP A 108 -6.37 -1.01 -8.06
CA TRP A 108 -6.99 -2.21 -7.51
C TRP A 108 -7.90 -2.87 -8.53
N ARG A 109 -7.86 -4.20 -8.61
CA ARG A 109 -8.85 -5.00 -9.33
C ARG A 109 -9.76 -5.67 -8.33
N LEU A 110 -10.92 -5.05 -8.08
CA LEU A 110 -11.87 -5.49 -7.06
C LEU A 110 -12.97 -6.35 -7.65
N SER A 111 -13.41 -7.35 -6.90
CA SER A 111 -14.66 -8.09 -7.12
C SER A 111 -15.57 -7.78 -5.95
N ILE A 112 -16.68 -7.10 -6.21
CA ILE A 112 -17.60 -6.59 -5.19
C ILE A 112 -18.94 -7.30 -5.36
N ASP A 113 -19.34 -8.03 -4.35
CA ASP A 113 -20.68 -8.61 -4.23
C ASP A 113 -21.60 -7.57 -3.63
N TRP A 114 -22.72 -7.32 -4.28
CA TRP A 114 -23.70 -6.32 -3.82
C TRP A 114 -25.07 -6.96 -3.61
N LYS A 115 -25.86 -6.34 -2.71
CA LYS A 115 -27.23 -6.71 -2.40
C LYS A 115 -28.09 -5.47 -2.28
N GLN A 116 -29.27 -5.53 -2.95
CA GLN A 116 -30.32 -4.50 -2.89
C GLN A 116 -31.68 -5.19 -2.76
N GLY A 117 -32.25 -5.23 -1.57
CA GLY A 117 -33.47 -5.98 -1.28
C GLY A 117 -33.27 -7.48 -1.57
N ILE A 118 -34.05 -8.01 -2.52
CA ILE A 118 -33.95 -9.41 -2.98
C ILE A 118 -32.94 -9.63 -4.10
N ASN A 119 -32.49 -8.55 -4.74
CA ASN A 119 -31.54 -8.61 -5.85
C ASN A 119 -30.09 -8.68 -5.31
N THR A 120 -29.32 -9.57 -5.91
CA THR A 120 -27.90 -9.75 -5.60
C THR A 120 -27.10 -9.86 -6.89
N GLY A 121 -25.85 -9.51 -6.86
CA GLY A 121 -24.95 -9.68 -7.99
C GLY A 121 -23.50 -9.39 -7.63
N THR A 122 -22.62 -9.56 -8.60
CA THR A 122 -21.20 -9.30 -8.46
C THR A 122 -20.76 -8.31 -9.54
N SER A 123 -20.02 -7.29 -9.16
CA SER A 123 -19.39 -6.32 -10.06
C SER A 123 -17.88 -6.43 -9.98
N LYS A 124 -17.22 -6.43 -11.14
CA LYS A 124 -15.75 -6.36 -11.23
C LYS A 124 -15.33 -4.93 -11.56
N VAL A 125 -14.44 -4.40 -10.75
CA VAL A 125 -14.07 -2.98 -10.80
C VAL A 125 -12.57 -2.81 -10.88
N TRP A 126 -12.12 -1.91 -11.76
CA TRP A 126 -10.80 -1.31 -11.67
C TRP A 126 -10.95 0.04 -10.97
N ALA A 127 -10.33 0.16 -9.81
CA ALA A 127 -10.37 1.37 -9.00
C ALA A 127 -8.97 1.98 -8.91
N ILE A 128 -8.86 3.28 -9.19
CA ILE A 128 -7.67 4.09 -8.92
C ILE A 128 -7.86 4.83 -7.59
N GLN A 129 -6.78 4.91 -6.81
CA GLN A 129 -6.82 5.46 -5.46
C GLN A 129 -5.64 6.41 -5.21
N PRO A 130 -5.69 7.65 -5.77
CA PRO A 130 -4.72 8.68 -5.43
C PRO A 130 -4.92 9.17 -4.00
N THR A 131 -3.82 9.23 -3.24
CA THR A 131 -3.80 9.68 -1.84
C THR A 131 -2.60 10.58 -1.57
N ALA A 132 -2.79 11.58 -0.71
CA ALA A 132 -1.72 12.25 0.00
C ALA A 132 -1.52 11.57 1.35
N GLU A 133 -0.29 11.46 1.82
CA GLU A 133 0.03 10.84 3.10
C GLU A 133 0.97 11.69 3.94
N MET A 134 0.88 11.54 5.25
CA MET A 134 1.85 12.02 6.23
C MET A 134 2.14 10.92 7.24
N GLY A 135 3.33 10.92 7.79
CA GLY A 135 3.70 9.93 8.78
C GLY A 135 5.03 10.20 9.44
N TYR A 136 5.40 9.29 10.31
CA TYR A 136 6.67 9.34 11.03
C TYR A 136 7.36 7.99 10.99
N MET A 137 8.57 7.91 10.46
CA MET A 137 9.36 6.69 10.43
C MET A 137 10.35 6.68 11.60
N MET A 138 10.14 5.75 12.51
CA MET A 138 11.06 5.44 13.61
C MET A 138 12.03 4.36 13.17
N LEU A 139 13.32 4.55 13.42
CA LEU A 139 14.36 3.54 13.19
C LEU A 139 14.78 2.92 14.52
N ILE A 140 14.93 1.61 14.50
CA ILE A 140 15.45 0.81 15.61
C ILE A 140 16.76 0.16 15.12
N ASN A 141 17.86 0.51 15.79
CA ASN A 141 19.22 0.05 15.46
C ASN A 141 19.62 0.27 13.98
N ASP A 142 19.12 1.36 13.36
CA ASP A 142 19.35 1.72 11.95
C ASP A 142 19.01 0.61 10.93
N LEU A 143 18.31 -0.42 11.36
CA LEU A 143 17.95 -1.60 10.57
C LEU A 143 16.47 -1.78 10.41
N PHE A 144 15.74 -1.75 11.51
CA PHE A 144 14.30 -2.00 11.53
C PHE A 144 13.55 -0.68 11.63
N PHE A 145 12.48 -0.54 10.86
CA PHE A 145 11.62 0.64 10.96
C PHE A 145 10.20 0.28 11.35
N ILE A 146 9.56 1.22 12.06
CA ILE A 146 8.12 1.26 12.31
C ILE A 146 7.65 2.64 11.86
N SER A 147 6.60 2.69 11.06
CA SER A 147 6.12 3.93 10.46
C SER A 147 4.60 4.04 10.51
N PRO A 148 4.04 4.65 11.55
CA PRO A 148 2.65 5.09 11.55
C PRO A 148 2.44 6.19 10.50
N SER A 149 1.30 6.14 9.83
CA SER A 149 0.93 7.10 8.77
C SER A 149 -0.56 7.37 8.74
N LEU A 150 -0.93 8.49 8.17
CA LEU A 150 -2.30 8.85 7.82
C LEU A 150 -2.32 9.29 6.37
N ALA A 151 -3.14 8.64 5.55
CA ALA A 151 -3.35 9.04 4.18
C ALA A 151 -4.81 9.45 3.96
N ALA A 152 -5.03 10.38 3.04
CA ALA A 152 -6.36 10.82 2.62
C ALA A 152 -6.38 11.01 1.11
N GLY A 153 -7.50 10.68 0.49
CA GLY A 153 -7.65 10.78 -0.96
C GLY A 153 -9.01 10.32 -1.45
N VAL A 154 -9.05 9.91 -2.69
CA VAL A 154 -10.29 9.42 -3.31
C VAL A 154 -10.06 8.06 -3.94
N GLN A 155 -11.04 7.19 -3.83
CA GLN A 155 -11.15 5.99 -4.66
C GLN A 155 -12.10 6.30 -5.80
N SER A 156 -11.70 6.06 -7.03
CA SER A 156 -12.52 6.27 -8.22
C SER A 156 -12.54 5.00 -9.07
N ASN A 157 -13.73 4.56 -9.42
CA ASN A 157 -13.95 3.40 -10.26
C ASN A 157 -13.79 3.78 -11.72
N ILE A 158 -12.66 3.42 -12.34
CA ILE A 158 -12.33 3.77 -13.75
C ILE A 158 -12.90 2.81 -14.78
N LYS A 159 -13.21 1.57 -14.36
CA LYS A 159 -13.90 0.58 -15.19
C LYS A 159 -14.74 -0.33 -14.30
N THR A 160 -16.01 -0.51 -14.66
CA THR A 160 -16.95 -1.40 -13.94
C THR A 160 -17.58 -2.37 -14.92
N GLU A 161 -17.52 -3.65 -14.62
CA GLU A 161 -18.22 -4.72 -15.30
C GLU A 161 -19.31 -5.22 -14.34
N GLY A 162 -20.58 -5.00 -14.67
CA GLY A 162 -21.74 -5.22 -13.80
C GLY A 162 -22.41 -3.92 -13.40
N GLN A 163 -23.03 -3.87 -12.22
CA GLN A 163 -23.65 -2.65 -11.71
C GLN A 163 -22.59 -1.72 -11.07
N LEU A 164 -22.90 -0.42 -11.07
CA LEU A 164 -22.07 0.57 -10.38
C LEU A 164 -22.03 0.25 -8.89
N VAL A 165 -20.87 0.41 -8.28
CA VAL A 165 -20.63 0.23 -6.85
C VAL A 165 -19.99 1.47 -6.26
N GLY A 166 -20.05 1.62 -4.94
CA GLY A 166 -19.63 2.82 -4.25
C GLY A 166 -18.13 3.13 -4.42
N ASP A 167 -17.85 4.41 -4.54
CA ASP A 167 -16.51 5.00 -4.54
C ASP A 167 -16.51 6.30 -3.73
N GLY A 168 -15.44 7.07 -3.74
CA GLY A 168 -15.38 8.39 -3.12
C GLY A 168 -14.24 8.58 -2.12
N PHE A 169 -14.42 9.54 -1.21
CA PHE A 169 -13.39 9.97 -0.26
C PHE A 169 -13.04 8.87 0.75
N ILE A 170 -11.74 8.76 1.02
CA ILE A 170 -11.17 7.78 1.96
C ILE A 170 -10.14 8.44 2.87
N ILE A 171 -10.08 7.95 4.11
CA ILE A 171 -9.02 8.25 5.07
C ILE A 171 -8.46 6.90 5.52
N LEU A 172 -7.14 6.76 5.49
CA LEU A 172 -6.41 5.53 5.68
C LEU A 172 -5.35 5.71 6.77
N PRO A 173 -5.70 5.58 8.07
CA PRO A 173 -4.68 5.35 9.07
C PRO A 173 -3.96 4.05 8.78
N GLY A 174 -2.64 4.04 8.93
CA GLY A 174 -1.80 2.92 8.56
C GLY A 174 -0.59 2.74 9.45
N LEU A 175 -0.05 1.55 9.39
CA LEU A 175 1.19 1.18 10.05
C LEU A 175 2.03 0.36 9.06
N SER A 176 3.26 0.81 8.82
CA SER A 176 4.24 0.04 8.06
C SER A 176 5.37 -0.40 8.98
N MET A 177 5.94 -1.57 8.71
CA MET A 177 7.13 -2.05 9.41
C MET A 177 7.99 -2.88 8.46
N GLY A 178 9.31 -2.88 8.68
CA GLY A 178 10.23 -3.60 7.82
C GLY A 178 11.70 -3.32 8.12
N TRP A 179 12.54 -3.65 7.17
CA TRP A 179 13.98 -3.53 7.28
C TRP A 179 14.57 -2.62 6.21
N LYS A 180 15.65 -1.96 6.60
CA LYS A 180 16.50 -1.12 5.72
C LYS A 180 17.80 -1.86 5.39
N PHE A 181 18.19 -1.78 4.11
CA PHE A 181 19.37 -2.42 3.54
C PHE A 181 20.26 -1.41 2.83
#